data_03c2edf8770ac5e6c71cdf4f235cc54d
#
_entry.id   03c2edf8770ac5e6c71cdf4f235cc54d
#
_cell.length_a   1.000
_cell.length_b   1.000
_cell.length_c   1.000
_cell.angle_alpha   90.00
_cell.angle_beta   90.00
_cell.angle_gamma   90.00
#
_symmetry.space_group_name_H-M   'P 1'
#
loop_
_entity.id
_entity.type
_entity.pdbx_description
1 polymer ?
#
loop_
_entity_poly.entity_id
_entity_poly.type
_entity_poly.pdbx_seq_one_letter_code
_entity_poly.pdbx_strand_id
1 'polypeptide(L)'
;MFRFMKFINKTYHQEFNEYDPLYKWSVENIPEFWEAFWKFADVIHSNSYDQVVDDAAKMPGAKWFEGARLNFAENLLRFRDDQIALIFKGEAQDSTRMTYAQLYDEVARLARSLKDLGIEPGDRVVGFMPNMPQSIIAMLAAASLGATWSSCSPDFGIKGVLDRFGQIKPRVLFTANGYSFKGKKIDSLERISNILKQLPSIEKVVVVPYTEQKADISAVANAVHYQDFLSSESGLEIEFEQLPFDHPLYIMYSSGTTGLPKCMVQSAGGILVHHLKELMLHSDLKREDTIFYFTTCGWMMWNWLTSSLAVGATLVLFDGNPFHPHPAALWEMAQDEKITVFGTSAGYIAALQNAEVKPGKTYDLTRLRAVLSTGSPLSIEGFKFIYEEVKADLQLASIAGGTDLNGCFAIGNPMLPVYAGELQCRPLAMDVRAFDELGNELIDQQGELVCCKPFPSMPIYFWDDADGSKYHSAYFDVYPNVWRHGDFVTVTERGGIVMLGRSDATLNPGGVRIGTAEIYRQLEQMEEIDDSVV
;
A
#
# COMPACT_ATOMS: atom_id res chain seq x y z
N MET A 1 -2.22 20.20 0.31
CA MET A 1 -1.41 20.86 -0.73
C MET A 1 -1.14 22.34 -0.44
N PHE A 2 -2.14 23.24 -0.38
CA PHE A 2 -1.95 24.69 -0.22
C PHE A 2 -1.16 25.13 1.04
N ARG A 3 -1.35 24.45 2.17
CA ARG A 3 -0.58 24.70 3.40
C ARG A 3 0.91 24.39 3.20
N PHE A 4 1.24 23.32 2.49
CA PHE A 4 2.62 22.98 2.17
C PHE A 4 3.25 23.98 1.21
N MET A 5 2.53 24.41 0.18
CA MET A 5 2.98 25.48 -0.72
C MET A 5 3.31 26.76 0.02
N LYS A 6 2.47 27.19 0.98
CA LYS A 6 2.79 28.35 1.86
C LYS A 6 4.02 28.10 2.73
N PHE A 7 4.20 26.88 3.21
CA PHE A 7 5.39 26.52 3.98
C PHE A 7 6.66 26.63 3.13
N ILE A 8 6.65 26.12 1.89
CA ILE A 8 7.78 26.27 0.94
C ILE A 8 8.05 27.74 0.64
N ASN A 9 7.02 28.53 0.32
CA ASN A 9 7.16 29.95 0.03
C ASN A 9 7.87 30.70 1.16
N LYS A 10 7.48 30.42 2.39
CA LYS A 10 8.09 31.03 3.58
C LYS A 10 9.53 30.56 3.81
N THR A 11 9.80 29.27 3.64
CA THR A 11 11.09 28.66 4.02
C THR A 11 12.17 28.92 2.96
N TYR A 12 11.79 28.89 1.69
CA TYR A 12 12.73 29.00 0.56
C TYR A 12 12.56 30.29 -0.27
N HIS A 13 11.82 31.27 0.28
CA HIS A 13 11.59 32.59 -0.35
C HIS A 13 11.02 32.47 -1.77
N GLN A 14 10.05 31.55 -1.96
CA GLN A 14 9.33 31.36 -3.21
C GLN A 14 7.98 32.09 -3.18
N GLU A 15 7.34 32.23 -4.35
CA GLU A 15 6.02 32.87 -4.51
C GLU A 15 5.04 31.98 -5.28
N PHE A 16 5.06 30.67 -5.01
CA PHE A 16 4.17 29.74 -5.67
C PHE A 16 2.72 29.98 -5.26
N ASN A 17 1.82 29.97 -6.24
CA ASN A 17 0.35 30.05 -6.08
C ASN A 17 -0.37 28.98 -6.91
N GLU A 18 0.37 28.24 -7.75
CA GLU A 18 -0.12 27.19 -8.64
C GLU A 18 0.72 25.91 -8.45
N TYR A 19 0.16 24.77 -8.93
CA TYR A 19 0.82 23.48 -8.76
C TYR A 19 2.06 23.32 -9.64
N ASP A 20 1.99 23.70 -10.92
CA ASP A 20 3.05 23.43 -11.88
C ASP A 20 4.41 24.08 -11.51
N PRO A 21 4.46 25.35 -11.08
CA PRO A 21 5.71 25.91 -10.56
C PRO A 21 6.25 25.18 -9.32
N LEU A 22 5.35 24.76 -8.41
CA LEU A 22 5.74 23.99 -7.24
C LEU A 22 6.25 22.60 -7.64
N TYR A 23 5.60 21.92 -8.59
CA TYR A 23 6.05 20.63 -9.12
C TYR A 23 7.44 20.74 -9.73
N LYS A 24 7.63 21.72 -10.63
CA LYS A 24 8.92 21.95 -11.26
C LYS A 24 10.03 22.19 -10.23
N TRP A 25 9.77 23.06 -9.27
CA TRP A 25 10.71 23.30 -8.17
C TRP A 25 11.00 22.01 -7.38
N SER A 26 10.00 21.18 -7.10
CA SER A 26 10.15 19.96 -6.31
C SER A 26 11.03 18.91 -6.99
N VAL A 27 11.03 18.82 -8.32
CA VAL A 27 11.89 17.89 -9.07
C VAL A 27 13.26 18.47 -9.40
N GLU A 28 13.41 19.78 -9.43
CA GLU A 28 14.69 20.46 -9.61
C GLU A 28 15.49 20.56 -8.29
N ASN A 29 14.79 20.60 -7.14
CA ASN A 29 15.37 20.80 -5.79
C ASN A 29 14.97 19.63 -4.86
N ILE A 30 15.34 18.41 -5.26
CA ILE A 30 14.98 17.17 -4.55
C ILE A 30 15.39 17.20 -3.06
N PRO A 31 16.62 17.57 -2.67
CA PRO A 31 17.01 17.63 -1.26
C PRO A 31 16.17 18.62 -0.45
N GLU A 32 15.97 19.83 -0.97
CA GLU A 32 15.20 20.89 -0.32
C GLU A 32 13.73 20.52 -0.17
N PHE A 33 13.16 19.86 -1.19
CA PHE A 33 11.78 19.37 -1.12
C PHE A 33 11.61 18.34 0.00
N TRP A 34 12.47 17.32 0.06
CA TRP A 34 12.32 16.26 1.07
C TRP A 34 12.70 16.75 2.48
N GLU A 35 13.64 17.69 2.60
CA GLU A 35 13.89 18.37 3.87
C GLU A 35 12.66 19.15 4.37
N ALA A 36 12.07 19.93 3.47
CA ALA A 36 10.85 20.68 3.78
C ALA A 36 9.69 19.76 4.16
N PHE A 37 9.53 18.65 3.43
CA PHE A 37 8.45 17.70 3.68
C PHE A 37 8.65 16.96 5.02
N TRP A 38 9.87 16.55 5.34
CA TRP A 38 10.21 15.96 6.64
C TRP A 38 9.77 16.86 7.80
N LYS A 39 10.10 18.14 7.72
CA LYS A 39 9.72 19.15 8.74
C LYS A 39 8.20 19.40 8.75
N PHE A 40 7.57 19.47 7.57
CA PHE A 40 6.14 19.72 7.45
C PHE A 40 5.28 18.56 7.97
N ALA A 41 5.70 17.33 7.74
CA ALA A 41 5.04 16.12 8.21
C ALA A 41 5.34 15.83 9.70
N ASP A 42 6.24 16.60 10.32
CA ASP A 42 6.64 16.42 11.72
C ASP A 42 7.04 14.97 12.01
N VAL A 43 7.99 14.45 11.22
CA VAL A 43 8.47 13.07 11.34
C VAL A 43 9.12 12.86 12.71
N ILE A 44 8.62 11.88 13.48
CA ILE A 44 9.18 11.50 14.78
C ILE A 44 10.49 10.74 14.55
N HIS A 45 11.55 11.18 15.19
CA HIS A 45 12.89 10.60 15.08
C HIS A 45 13.67 10.82 16.37
N SER A 46 14.55 9.89 16.73
CA SER A 46 15.43 10.02 17.90
C SER A 46 16.77 10.67 17.56
N ASN A 47 17.22 10.55 16.31
CA ASN A 47 18.38 11.26 15.79
C ASN A 47 18.06 11.90 14.44
N SER A 48 18.50 13.15 14.26
CA SER A 48 18.35 13.87 13.00
C SER A 48 19.29 13.31 11.93
N TYR A 49 19.03 13.64 10.68
CA TYR A 49 19.91 13.31 9.56
C TYR A 49 21.09 14.28 9.44
N ASP A 50 22.20 13.79 8.88
CA ASP A 50 23.37 14.59 8.53
C ASP A 50 23.17 15.23 7.13
N GLN A 51 22.56 14.47 6.20
CA GLN A 51 22.19 14.93 4.85
C GLN A 51 20.91 14.26 4.38
N VAL A 52 20.16 14.94 3.51
CA VAL A 52 18.87 14.46 3.00
C VAL A 52 19.06 13.37 1.95
N VAL A 53 20.00 13.54 1.04
CA VAL A 53 20.39 12.55 0.03
C VAL A 53 21.86 12.69 -0.28
N ASP A 54 22.55 11.58 -0.48
CA ASP A 54 24.00 11.59 -0.80
C ASP A 54 24.27 12.18 -2.19
N ASP A 55 23.47 11.80 -3.16
CA ASP A 55 23.53 12.31 -4.53
C ASP A 55 22.16 12.19 -5.21
N ALA A 56 21.52 13.33 -5.51
CA ALA A 56 20.23 13.40 -6.18
C ALA A 56 20.26 13.00 -7.68
N ALA A 57 21.43 12.73 -8.24
CA ALA A 57 21.60 12.20 -9.59
C ALA A 57 21.86 10.68 -9.60
N LYS A 58 22.10 10.08 -8.44
CA LYS A 58 22.45 8.66 -8.33
C LYS A 58 21.21 7.80 -8.33
N MET A 59 21.02 7.03 -9.39
CA MET A 59 19.92 6.08 -9.51
C MET A 59 20.37 4.84 -10.30
N PRO A 60 20.27 3.63 -9.72
CA PRO A 60 19.83 3.32 -8.35
C PRO A 60 20.89 3.62 -7.28
N GLY A 61 20.51 3.48 -6.02
CA GLY A 61 21.42 3.41 -4.88
C GLY A 61 21.67 4.76 -4.18
N ALA A 62 20.86 5.82 -4.44
CA ALA A 62 20.87 7.02 -3.61
C ALA A 62 20.52 6.67 -2.16
N LYS A 63 21.24 7.27 -1.22
CA LYS A 63 21.00 7.10 0.21
C LYS A 63 20.29 8.31 0.77
N TRP A 64 19.23 8.04 1.52
CA TRP A 64 18.33 9.05 2.02
C TRP A 64 18.46 9.23 3.53
N PHE A 65 18.41 10.48 3.99
CA PHE A 65 18.40 10.89 5.39
C PHE A 65 19.45 10.13 6.23
N GLU A 66 20.68 10.06 5.72
CA GLU A 66 21.79 9.40 6.42
C GLU A 66 22.01 10.01 7.82
N GLY A 67 22.23 9.16 8.80
CA GLY A 67 22.32 9.57 10.22
C GLY A 67 20.99 9.54 10.95
N ALA A 68 19.85 9.69 10.28
CA ALA A 68 18.54 9.66 10.93
C ALA A 68 18.27 8.30 11.58
N ARG A 69 17.61 8.38 12.75
CA ARG A 69 17.11 7.22 13.49
C ARG A 69 15.65 7.42 13.83
N LEU A 70 14.81 6.49 13.41
CA LEU A 70 13.36 6.55 13.59
C LEU A 70 12.75 5.15 13.73
N ASN A 71 11.47 5.10 14.10
CA ASN A 71 10.66 3.91 14.01
C ASN A 71 9.37 4.20 13.24
N PHE A 72 9.04 3.35 12.27
CA PHE A 72 7.82 3.50 11.46
C PHE A 72 6.55 3.42 12.33
N ALA A 73 6.46 2.39 13.21
CA ALA A 73 5.30 2.20 14.06
C ALA A 73 5.11 3.36 15.07
N GLU A 74 6.19 3.96 15.57
CA GLU A 74 6.13 5.14 16.44
C GLU A 74 5.42 6.31 15.76
N ASN A 75 5.72 6.55 14.49
CA ASN A 75 5.06 7.60 13.70
C ASN A 75 3.57 7.30 13.47
N LEU A 76 3.17 6.05 13.30
CA LEU A 76 1.77 5.67 13.11
C LEU A 76 0.98 5.62 14.43
N LEU A 77 1.64 5.38 15.55
CA LEU A 77 1.06 5.33 16.89
C LEU A 77 1.24 6.62 17.70
N ARG A 78 1.51 7.73 17.01
CA ARG A 78 1.74 9.04 17.64
C ARG A 78 0.53 9.62 18.39
N PHE A 79 -0.66 9.23 18.00
CA PHE A 79 -1.91 9.58 18.66
C PHE A 79 -2.32 8.48 19.64
N ARG A 80 -2.81 8.88 20.84
CA ARG A 80 -3.15 7.94 21.93
C ARG A 80 -4.41 8.39 22.66
N ASP A 81 -5.37 8.91 21.93
CA ASP A 81 -6.61 9.45 22.48
C ASP A 81 -7.84 8.60 22.12
N ASP A 82 -9.01 9.07 22.48
CA ASP A 82 -10.28 8.37 22.30
C ASP A 82 -10.88 8.51 20.88
N GLN A 83 -10.21 9.21 19.94
CA GLN A 83 -10.64 9.22 18.54
C GLN A 83 -10.57 7.79 17.98
N ILE A 84 -11.56 7.44 17.17
CA ILE A 84 -11.57 6.14 16.50
C ILE A 84 -10.41 6.08 15.49
N ALA A 85 -9.55 5.10 15.66
CA ALA A 85 -8.46 4.77 14.74
C ALA A 85 -8.92 3.80 13.65
N LEU A 86 -9.59 2.72 14.06
CA LEU A 86 -10.02 1.65 13.16
C LEU A 86 -11.52 1.37 13.32
N ILE A 87 -12.19 1.25 12.18
CA ILE A 87 -13.53 0.66 12.06
C ILE A 87 -13.37 -0.58 11.20
N PHE A 88 -13.88 -1.71 11.64
CA PHE A 88 -13.83 -2.95 10.87
C PHE A 88 -15.24 -3.46 10.58
N LYS A 89 -15.49 -3.78 9.32
CA LYS A 89 -16.73 -4.39 8.81
C LYS A 89 -16.42 -5.65 8.04
N GLY A 90 -16.96 -6.78 8.45
CA GLY A 90 -16.96 -8.02 7.68
C GLY A 90 -18.33 -8.26 7.01
N GLU A 91 -18.38 -9.13 6.01
CA GLU A 91 -19.64 -9.46 5.30
C GLU A 91 -20.79 -9.88 6.25
N ALA A 92 -20.47 -10.62 7.30
CA ALA A 92 -21.45 -11.25 8.19
C ALA A 92 -21.36 -10.75 9.63
N GLN A 93 -20.71 -9.62 9.87
CA GLN A 93 -20.42 -9.11 11.20
C GLN A 93 -20.85 -7.65 11.32
N ASP A 94 -21.28 -7.28 12.51
CA ASP A 94 -21.49 -5.87 12.87
C ASP A 94 -20.15 -5.13 12.89
N SER A 95 -20.20 -3.82 12.63
CA SER A 95 -19.00 -2.98 12.69
C SER A 95 -18.41 -2.97 14.10
N THR A 96 -17.10 -3.18 14.18
CA THR A 96 -16.35 -2.98 15.42
C THR A 96 -15.50 -1.72 15.32
N ARG A 97 -15.22 -1.08 16.48
CA ARG A 97 -14.48 0.18 16.55
C ARG A 97 -13.36 0.07 17.57
N MET A 98 -12.23 0.65 17.25
CA MET A 98 -11.05 0.71 18.13
C MET A 98 -10.53 2.15 18.14
N THR A 99 -10.31 2.72 19.33
CA THR A 99 -9.71 4.04 19.47
C THR A 99 -8.19 4.00 19.28
N TYR A 100 -7.56 5.16 19.07
CA TYR A 100 -6.09 5.25 19.02
C TYR A 100 -5.44 4.76 20.31
N ALA A 101 -6.03 5.06 21.48
CA ALA A 101 -5.56 4.54 22.77
C ALA A 101 -5.63 3.01 22.83
N GLN A 102 -6.74 2.42 22.40
CA GLN A 102 -6.92 0.96 22.38
C GLN A 102 -5.97 0.29 21.36
N LEU A 103 -5.79 0.88 20.19
CA LEU A 103 -4.83 0.39 19.19
C LEU A 103 -3.42 0.37 19.77
N TYR A 104 -3.00 1.44 20.43
CA TYR A 104 -1.69 1.51 21.07
C TYR A 104 -1.52 0.42 22.14
N ASP A 105 -2.50 0.24 23.03
CA ASP A 105 -2.44 -0.77 24.09
C ASP A 105 -2.33 -2.18 23.52
N GLU A 106 -3.13 -2.52 22.50
CA GLU A 106 -3.09 -3.86 21.90
C GLU A 106 -1.78 -4.11 21.14
N VAL A 107 -1.25 -3.09 20.42
CA VAL A 107 0.08 -3.17 19.80
C VAL A 107 1.18 -3.34 20.86
N ALA A 108 1.11 -2.62 21.98
CA ALA A 108 2.11 -2.73 23.06
C ALA A 108 2.15 -4.13 23.66
N ARG A 109 0.97 -4.70 23.93
CA ARG A 109 0.84 -6.06 24.45
C ARG A 109 1.37 -7.11 23.46
N LEU A 110 1.08 -6.95 22.18
CA LEU A 110 1.56 -7.87 21.15
C LEU A 110 3.07 -7.71 20.90
N ALA A 111 3.60 -6.49 20.91
CA ALA A 111 5.03 -6.23 20.80
C ALA A 111 5.80 -6.87 21.97
N ARG A 112 5.24 -6.81 23.19
CA ARG A 112 5.80 -7.51 24.35
C ARG A 112 5.87 -9.01 24.12
N SER A 113 4.81 -9.64 23.64
CA SER A 113 4.79 -11.08 23.35
C SER A 113 5.78 -11.49 22.27
N LEU A 114 5.93 -10.67 21.22
CA LEU A 114 6.94 -10.91 20.18
C LEU A 114 8.37 -10.75 20.71
N LYS A 115 8.61 -9.76 21.58
CA LYS A 115 9.90 -9.54 22.24
C LYS A 115 10.24 -10.71 23.16
N ASP A 116 9.27 -11.22 23.92
CA ASP A 116 9.44 -12.40 24.80
C ASP A 116 9.69 -13.70 24.01
N LEU A 117 9.18 -13.78 22.77
CA LEU A 117 9.51 -14.86 21.81
C LEU A 117 10.91 -14.71 21.20
N GLY A 118 11.61 -13.59 21.44
CA GLY A 118 12.94 -13.32 20.92
C GLY A 118 12.95 -12.81 19.48
N ILE A 119 11.91 -12.07 19.07
CA ILE A 119 11.91 -11.37 17.78
C ILE A 119 12.80 -10.13 17.87
N GLU A 120 13.73 -10.03 16.93
CA GLU A 120 14.77 -8.99 16.86
C GLU A 120 14.72 -8.23 15.52
N PRO A 121 15.40 -7.06 15.41
CA PRO A 121 15.50 -6.33 14.15
C PRO A 121 16.00 -7.21 12.99
N GLY A 122 15.29 -7.15 11.86
CA GLY A 122 15.60 -7.96 10.67
C GLY A 122 14.96 -9.34 10.64
N ASP A 123 14.32 -9.82 11.71
CA ASP A 123 13.45 -11.00 11.65
C ASP A 123 12.23 -10.76 10.75
N ARG A 124 11.69 -11.81 10.16
CA ARG A 124 10.49 -11.73 9.31
C ARG A 124 9.29 -12.27 10.07
N VAL A 125 8.29 -11.39 10.18
CA VAL A 125 6.96 -11.70 10.71
C VAL A 125 5.96 -11.56 9.58
N VAL A 126 5.11 -12.58 9.37
CA VAL A 126 4.21 -12.58 8.22
C VAL A 126 2.75 -12.74 8.63
N GLY A 127 1.85 -12.16 7.80
CA GLY A 127 0.41 -12.29 7.92
C GLY A 127 -0.21 -13.01 6.73
N PHE A 128 -0.94 -14.10 6.98
CA PHE A 128 -1.86 -14.71 6.04
C PHE A 128 -3.27 -14.44 6.56
N MET A 129 -3.75 -13.21 6.30
CA MET A 129 -4.80 -12.57 7.07
C MET A 129 -5.84 -11.86 6.19
N PRO A 130 -7.12 -11.83 6.60
CA PRO A 130 -8.08 -10.85 6.10
C PRO A 130 -7.67 -9.41 6.42
N ASN A 131 -8.28 -8.44 5.74
CA ASN A 131 -8.09 -7.01 6.05
C ASN A 131 -8.86 -6.64 7.32
N MET A 132 -8.29 -6.93 8.49
CA MET A 132 -8.90 -6.77 9.80
C MET A 132 -7.93 -6.07 10.78
N PRO A 133 -8.40 -5.54 11.93
CA PRO A 133 -7.56 -4.79 12.88
C PRO A 133 -6.29 -5.55 13.30
N GLN A 134 -6.38 -6.85 13.55
CA GLN A 134 -5.24 -7.65 14.00
C GLN A 134 -4.13 -7.75 12.95
N SER A 135 -4.43 -7.55 11.68
CA SER A 135 -3.40 -7.48 10.62
C SER A 135 -2.54 -6.22 10.77
N ILE A 136 -3.17 -5.08 11.08
CA ILE A 136 -2.48 -3.80 11.34
C ILE A 136 -1.73 -3.88 12.67
N ILE A 137 -2.35 -4.41 13.72
CA ILE A 137 -1.74 -4.57 15.04
C ILE A 137 -0.49 -5.45 14.97
N ALA A 138 -0.55 -6.58 14.25
CA ALA A 138 0.59 -7.48 14.07
C ALA A 138 1.75 -6.81 13.30
N MET A 139 1.43 -6.07 12.24
CA MET A 139 2.41 -5.31 11.46
C MET A 139 3.07 -4.22 12.32
N LEU A 140 2.28 -3.44 13.08
CA LEU A 140 2.83 -2.38 13.93
C LEU A 140 3.66 -2.95 15.09
N ALA A 141 3.24 -4.05 15.70
CA ALA A 141 4.01 -4.73 16.74
C ALA A 141 5.35 -5.26 16.20
N ALA A 142 5.36 -5.87 15.02
CA ALA A 142 6.59 -6.31 14.37
C ALA A 142 7.52 -5.12 14.03
N ALA A 143 6.96 -4.07 13.41
CA ALA A 143 7.73 -2.87 13.04
C ALA A 143 8.27 -2.10 14.25
N SER A 144 7.58 -2.10 15.38
CA SER A 144 8.06 -1.46 16.62
C SER A 144 9.37 -2.08 17.12
N LEU A 145 9.58 -3.37 16.87
CA LEU A 145 10.78 -4.14 17.22
C LEU A 145 11.84 -4.15 16.09
N GLY A 146 11.58 -3.50 14.97
CA GLY A 146 12.46 -3.54 13.81
C GLY A 146 12.38 -4.83 12.98
N ALA A 147 11.39 -5.68 13.23
CA ALA A 147 11.13 -6.85 12.39
C ALA A 147 10.47 -6.43 11.07
N THR A 148 10.81 -7.15 10.01
CA THR A 148 10.28 -6.91 8.66
C THR A 148 8.95 -7.62 8.47
N TRP A 149 7.94 -6.89 8.03
CA TRP A 149 6.60 -7.43 7.76
C TRP A 149 6.41 -7.84 6.31
N SER A 150 5.67 -8.93 6.11
CA SER A 150 5.15 -9.31 4.80
C SER A 150 3.76 -9.93 4.95
N SER A 151 2.89 -9.78 3.97
CA SER A 151 1.54 -10.32 4.05
C SER A 151 0.99 -10.85 2.73
N CYS A 152 0.10 -11.82 2.85
CA CYS A 152 -0.70 -12.38 1.78
C CYS A 152 -2.17 -12.38 2.17
N SER A 153 -3.05 -12.22 1.18
CA SER A 153 -4.49 -12.34 1.34
C SER A 153 -4.89 -13.82 1.60
N PRO A 154 -5.94 -14.09 2.40
CA PRO A 154 -6.35 -15.45 2.77
C PRO A 154 -6.91 -16.26 1.60
N ASP A 155 -7.21 -15.64 0.47
CA ASP A 155 -7.66 -16.29 -0.77
C ASP A 155 -6.52 -16.88 -1.60
N PHE A 156 -5.25 -16.56 -1.28
CA PHE A 156 -4.13 -17.16 -1.99
C PHE A 156 -4.07 -18.68 -1.78
N GLY A 157 -3.84 -19.40 -2.87
CA GLY A 157 -3.59 -20.84 -2.83
C GLY A 157 -2.26 -21.16 -2.12
N ILE A 158 -2.09 -22.43 -1.69
CA ILE A 158 -0.89 -22.91 -0.98
C ILE A 158 0.39 -22.52 -1.74
N LYS A 159 0.45 -22.78 -3.04
CA LYS A 159 1.61 -22.47 -3.89
C LYS A 159 1.90 -20.96 -3.90
N GLY A 160 0.87 -20.12 -4.04
CA GLY A 160 1.04 -18.66 -4.04
C GLY A 160 1.64 -18.13 -2.74
N VAL A 161 1.29 -18.72 -1.59
CA VAL A 161 1.89 -18.38 -0.28
C VAL A 161 3.33 -18.90 -0.20
N LEU A 162 3.59 -20.13 -0.62
CA LEU A 162 4.92 -20.74 -0.59
C LEU A 162 5.91 -20.04 -1.53
N ASP A 163 5.46 -19.64 -2.71
CA ASP A 163 6.27 -18.87 -3.68
C ASP A 163 6.71 -17.49 -3.12
N ARG A 164 6.03 -16.99 -2.08
CA ARG A 164 6.32 -15.74 -1.38
C ARG A 164 7.05 -15.98 -0.06
N PHE A 165 6.38 -16.54 0.91
CA PHE A 165 6.94 -16.73 2.26
C PHE A 165 8.10 -17.72 2.30
N GLY A 166 8.14 -18.69 1.38
CA GLY A 166 9.26 -19.62 1.25
C GLY A 166 10.59 -18.95 0.92
N GLN A 167 10.56 -17.83 0.21
CA GLN A 167 11.77 -17.07 -0.12
C GLN A 167 12.40 -16.41 1.12
N ILE A 168 11.57 -15.91 2.06
CA ILE A 168 12.00 -15.00 3.13
C ILE A 168 12.17 -15.69 4.50
N LYS A 169 11.79 -16.96 4.61
CA LYS A 169 11.97 -17.78 5.83
C LYS A 169 11.46 -17.07 7.09
N PRO A 170 10.14 -16.81 7.22
CA PRO A 170 9.58 -16.11 8.36
C PRO A 170 9.66 -16.95 9.64
N ARG A 171 9.74 -16.28 10.81
CA ARG A 171 9.75 -16.90 12.13
C ARG A 171 8.35 -17.00 12.74
N VAL A 172 7.49 -16.00 12.52
CA VAL A 172 6.13 -15.94 13.06
C VAL A 172 5.13 -15.77 11.95
N LEU A 173 4.05 -16.55 12.00
CA LEU A 173 2.90 -16.43 11.12
C LEU A 173 1.66 -16.00 11.92
N PHE A 174 1.07 -14.88 11.55
CA PHE A 174 -0.28 -14.51 11.94
C PHE A 174 -1.28 -14.99 10.90
N THR A 175 -2.39 -15.57 11.34
CA THR A 175 -3.45 -16.05 10.46
C THR A 175 -4.81 -15.98 11.13
N ALA A 176 -5.89 -15.90 10.36
CA ALA A 176 -7.24 -16.09 10.86
C ALA A 176 -7.66 -17.55 10.74
N ASN A 177 -8.59 -17.99 11.60
CA ASN A 177 -9.16 -19.34 11.49
C ASN A 177 -10.00 -19.56 10.21
N GLY A 178 -10.35 -18.49 9.52
CA GLY A 178 -11.09 -18.52 8.27
C GLY A 178 -11.39 -17.11 7.78
N TYR A 179 -12.20 -17.00 6.73
CA TYR A 179 -12.69 -15.72 6.21
C TYR A 179 -14.09 -15.89 5.59
N SER A 180 -14.78 -14.78 5.33
CA SER A 180 -16.11 -14.79 4.71
C SER A 180 -16.04 -14.29 3.27
N PHE A 181 -16.72 -14.95 2.35
CA PHE A 181 -16.81 -14.51 0.96
C PHE A 181 -18.12 -14.95 0.31
N LYS A 182 -18.90 -14.00 -0.20
CA LYS A 182 -20.24 -14.21 -0.80
C LYS A 182 -21.18 -14.98 0.13
N GLY A 183 -21.20 -14.59 1.42
CA GLY A 183 -22.04 -15.21 2.44
C GLY A 183 -21.58 -16.59 2.91
N LYS A 184 -20.44 -17.10 2.44
CA LYS A 184 -19.88 -18.38 2.84
C LYS A 184 -18.71 -18.18 3.79
N LYS A 185 -18.68 -18.97 4.88
CA LYS A 185 -17.50 -19.10 5.73
C LYS A 185 -16.54 -20.11 5.11
N ILE A 186 -15.29 -19.72 4.98
CA ILE A 186 -14.22 -20.55 4.42
C ILE A 186 -13.20 -20.80 5.51
N ASP A 187 -12.99 -22.07 5.86
CA ASP A 187 -11.97 -22.49 6.81
C ASP A 187 -10.58 -22.36 6.22
N SER A 188 -9.63 -21.84 6.98
CA SER A 188 -8.23 -21.66 6.56
C SER A 188 -7.27 -22.64 7.24
N LEU A 189 -7.66 -23.35 8.30
CA LEU A 189 -6.74 -24.10 9.17
C LEU A 189 -6.08 -25.29 8.47
N GLU A 190 -6.82 -26.02 7.63
CA GLU A 190 -6.24 -27.12 6.85
C GLU A 190 -5.20 -26.59 5.85
N ARG A 191 -5.51 -25.49 5.15
CA ARG A 191 -4.58 -24.85 4.23
C ARG A 191 -3.30 -24.41 4.94
N ILE A 192 -3.43 -23.78 6.12
CA ILE A 192 -2.32 -23.37 6.95
C ILE A 192 -1.47 -24.56 7.37
N SER A 193 -2.07 -25.66 7.84
CA SER A 193 -1.35 -26.89 8.18
C SER A 193 -0.51 -27.42 7.02
N ASN A 194 -1.04 -27.35 5.78
CA ASN A 194 -0.31 -27.79 4.60
C ASN A 194 0.83 -26.83 4.20
N ILE A 195 0.65 -25.53 4.39
CA ILE A 195 1.70 -24.51 4.20
C ILE A 195 2.86 -24.76 5.18
N LEU A 196 2.56 -24.97 6.46
CA LEU A 196 3.56 -25.16 7.53
C LEU A 196 4.48 -26.36 7.29
N LYS A 197 3.99 -27.44 6.66
CA LYS A 197 4.82 -28.60 6.29
C LYS A 197 6.01 -28.22 5.39
N GLN A 198 5.91 -27.12 4.66
CA GLN A 198 6.93 -26.62 3.72
C GLN A 198 7.62 -25.34 4.18
N LEU A 199 7.22 -24.79 5.36
CA LEU A 199 7.83 -23.61 5.97
C LEU A 199 8.37 -23.92 7.37
N PRO A 200 9.44 -24.73 7.48
CA PRO A 200 9.98 -25.15 8.77
C PRO A 200 10.61 -24.01 9.60
N SER A 201 10.79 -22.83 9.00
CA SER A 201 11.29 -21.64 9.69
C SER A 201 10.27 -21.01 10.65
N ILE A 202 8.98 -21.36 10.52
CA ILE A 202 7.92 -20.81 11.37
C ILE A 202 7.95 -21.48 12.75
N GLU A 203 8.37 -20.71 13.73
CA GLU A 203 8.48 -21.13 15.14
C GLU A 203 7.16 -20.99 15.90
N LYS A 204 6.31 -20.03 15.49
CA LYS A 204 5.03 -19.73 16.13
C LYS A 204 3.97 -19.36 15.10
N VAL A 205 2.76 -19.90 15.28
CA VAL A 205 1.57 -19.54 14.52
C VAL A 205 0.54 -18.94 15.47
N VAL A 206 0.16 -17.68 15.21
CA VAL A 206 -0.83 -16.97 16.02
C VAL A 206 -2.16 -16.94 15.26
N VAL A 207 -3.16 -17.64 15.79
CA VAL A 207 -4.46 -17.80 15.14
C VAL A 207 -5.46 -16.80 15.71
N VAL A 208 -5.91 -15.87 14.87
CA VAL A 208 -6.92 -14.85 15.21
C VAL A 208 -8.33 -15.45 15.02
N PRO A 209 -9.22 -15.35 16.01
CA PRO A 209 -10.61 -15.78 15.86
C PRO A 209 -11.36 -14.82 14.94
N TYR A 210 -11.93 -15.34 13.86
CA TYR A 210 -12.72 -14.55 12.92
C TYR A 210 -14.06 -15.22 12.56
N THR A 211 -14.03 -16.39 11.93
CA THR A 211 -15.26 -17.12 11.59
C THR A 211 -15.85 -17.88 12.79
N GLU A 212 -15.01 -18.25 13.75
CA GLU A 212 -15.35 -18.90 15.00
C GLU A 212 -14.53 -18.34 16.16
N GLN A 213 -15.16 -18.13 17.31
CA GLN A 213 -14.50 -17.57 18.51
C GLN A 213 -13.47 -18.51 19.12
N LYS A 214 -13.69 -19.83 19.06
CA LYS A 214 -12.80 -20.88 19.57
C LYS A 214 -12.72 -22.01 18.55
N ALA A 215 -11.97 -21.80 17.47
CA ALA A 215 -11.70 -22.88 16.53
C ALA A 215 -10.74 -23.91 17.15
N ASP A 216 -10.89 -25.18 16.78
CA ASP A 216 -9.90 -26.20 17.14
C ASP A 216 -8.63 -26.01 16.29
N ILE A 217 -7.55 -25.58 16.93
CA ILE A 217 -6.24 -25.36 16.30
C ILE A 217 -5.25 -26.52 16.56
N SER A 218 -5.68 -27.62 17.16
CA SER A 218 -4.82 -28.75 17.55
C SER A 218 -4.08 -29.40 16.38
N ALA A 219 -4.65 -29.32 15.17
CA ALA A 219 -4.04 -29.82 13.94
C ALA A 219 -3.00 -28.85 13.31
N VAL A 220 -2.86 -27.63 13.82
CA VAL A 220 -1.93 -26.62 13.30
C VAL A 220 -0.67 -26.62 14.17
N ALA A 221 0.47 -26.99 13.59
CA ALA A 221 1.72 -27.07 14.32
C ALA A 221 2.13 -25.69 14.90
N ASN A 222 2.64 -25.66 16.13
CA ASN A 222 3.12 -24.47 16.84
C ASN A 222 2.04 -23.36 17.02
N ALA A 223 0.75 -23.70 16.90
CA ALA A 223 -0.34 -22.75 17.00
C ALA A 223 -0.65 -22.34 18.43
N VAL A 224 -1.08 -21.09 18.56
CA VAL A 224 -1.64 -20.51 19.78
C VAL A 224 -2.78 -19.57 19.37
N HIS A 225 -3.83 -19.48 20.18
CA HIS A 225 -4.86 -18.47 19.95
C HIS A 225 -4.31 -17.07 20.23
N TYR A 226 -4.75 -16.09 19.43
CA TYR A 226 -4.31 -14.71 19.54
C TYR A 226 -4.44 -14.15 20.97
N GLN A 227 -5.58 -14.40 21.65
CA GLN A 227 -5.80 -13.90 23.01
C GLN A 227 -4.87 -14.54 24.03
N ASP A 228 -4.48 -15.80 23.83
CA ASP A 228 -3.55 -16.51 24.72
C ASP A 228 -2.09 -16.12 24.44
N PHE A 229 -1.80 -15.64 23.24
CA PHE A 229 -0.48 -15.13 22.86
C PHE A 229 -0.26 -13.69 23.34
N LEU A 230 -1.32 -12.90 23.40
CA LEU A 230 -1.26 -11.48 23.77
C LEU A 230 -0.86 -11.34 25.25
N SER A 231 0.15 -10.50 25.57
CA SER A 231 0.55 -10.24 26.96
C SER A 231 -0.66 -9.83 27.81
N SER A 232 -0.76 -10.38 29.00
CA SER A 232 -1.79 -10.02 29.97
C SER A 232 -1.50 -8.71 30.72
N GLU A 233 -0.30 -8.15 30.59
CA GLU A 233 0.06 -6.88 31.20
C GLU A 233 -0.71 -5.75 30.52
N SER A 234 -1.16 -4.75 31.28
CA SER A 234 -1.86 -3.56 30.81
C SER A 234 -1.02 -2.31 31.04
N GLY A 235 -1.26 -1.27 30.21
CA GLY A 235 -0.55 -0.01 30.35
C GLY A 235 0.94 -0.09 30.00
N LEU A 236 1.29 -1.01 29.11
CA LEU A 236 2.66 -1.16 28.62
C LEU A 236 3.02 0.04 27.72
N GLU A 237 4.25 0.55 27.91
CA GLU A 237 4.86 1.48 26.95
C GLU A 237 5.70 0.70 25.93
N ILE A 238 5.57 1.05 24.67
CA ILE A 238 6.37 0.45 23.60
C ILE A 238 7.76 1.07 23.60
N GLU A 239 8.77 0.24 23.74
CA GLU A 239 10.15 0.61 23.47
C GLU A 239 10.38 0.48 21.96
N PHE A 240 10.18 1.58 21.21
CA PHE A 240 10.38 1.59 19.77
C PHE A 240 11.86 1.49 19.43
N GLU A 241 12.22 0.43 18.69
CA GLU A 241 13.59 0.26 18.21
C GLU A 241 13.93 1.36 17.22
N GLN A 242 14.96 2.15 17.53
CA GLN A 242 15.38 3.30 16.72
C GLN A 242 16.37 2.86 15.64
N LEU A 243 15.94 2.91 14.41
CA LEU A 243 16.57 2.25 13.26
C LEU A 243 17.02 3.26 12.19
N PRO A 244 18.03 2.93 11.37
CA PRO A 244 18.37 3.75 10.21
C PRO A 244 17.18 3.98 9.29
N PHE A 245 17.21 5.08 8.54
CA PHE A 245 16.15 5.43 7.58
C PHE A 245 15.87 4.31 6.56
N ASP A 246 16.90 3.64 6.10
CA ASP A 246 16.86 2.56 5.10
C ASP A 246 16.65 1.16 5.71
N HIS A 247 16.30 1.07 7.02
CA HIS A 247 16.01 -0.22 7.63
C HIS A 247 14.80 -0.92 6.96
N PRO A 248 14.86 -2.23 6.67
CA PRO A 248 13.77 -2.98 6.07
C PRO A 248 12.47 -2.92 6.88
N LEU A 249 11.38 -2.49 6.26
CA LEU A 249 10.03 -2.46 6.84
C LEU A 249 9.13 -3.53 6.24
N TYR A 250 9.02 -3.51 4.92
CA TYR A 250 8.14 -4.41 4.18
C TYR A 250 8.92 -5.28 3.20
N ILE A 251 8.46 -6.52 3.04
CA ILE A 251 8.77 -7.34 1.88
C ILE A 251 7.49 -7.53 1.09
N MET A 252 7.48 -7.01 -0.13
CA MET A 252 6.33 -7.05 -1.02
C MET A 252 6.66 -7.82 -2.29
N TYR A 253 5.63 -8.29 -2.97
CA TYR A 253 5.79 -9.18 -4.11
C TYR A 253 5.08 -8.62 -5.33
N SER A 254 5.73 -8.68 -6.48
CA SER A 254 5.10 -8.48 -7.78
C SER A 254 5.47 -9.62 -8.72
N SER A 255 4.50 -10.00 -9.55
CA SER A 255 4.74 -11.01 -10.58
C SER A 255 5.69 -10.46 -11.62
N GLY A 256 6.71 -11.25 -11.95
CA GLY A 256 7.62 -10.98 -13.06
C GLY A 256 7.22 -11.76 -14.31
N THR A 257 7.89 -11.49 -15.41
CA THR A 257 7.72 -12.24 -16.67
C THR A 257 8.29 -13.65 -16.60
N THR A 258 9.20 -13.91 -15.65
CA THR A 258 9.88 -15.21 -15.49
C THR A 258 10.09 -15.54 -14.00
N GLY A 259 9.98 -16.84 -13.64
CA GLY A 259 10.38 -17.35 -12.33
C GLY A 259 9.44 -17.01 -11.17
N LEU A 260 9.98 -17.01 -9.94
CA LEU A 260 9.26 -16.65 -8.72
C LEU A 260 8.91 -15.15 -8.72
N PRO A 261 7.86 -14.74 -7.95
CA PRO A 261 7.57 -13.32 -7.77
C PRO A 261 8.79 -12.53 -7.29
N LYS A 262 8.99 -11.33 -7.84
CA LYS A 262 9.99 -10.38 -7.33
C LYS A 262 9.71 -10.13 -5.86
N CYS A 263 10.73 -10.19 -5.03
CA CYS A 263 10.65 -10.05 -3.59
C CYS A 263 11.35 -8.76 -3.19
N MET A 264 10.59 -7.67 -3.13
CA MET A 264 11.09 -6.30 -2.99
C MET A 264 11.14 -5.91 -1.52
N VAL A 265 12.29 -5.47 -1.04
CA VAL A 265 12.49 -4.97 0.33
C VAL A 265 12.42 -3.45 0.33
N GLN A 266 11.54 -2.91 1.16
CA GLN A 266 11.27 -1.47 1.23
C GLN A 266 11.62 -0.91 2.59
N SER A 267 12.14 0.34 2.61
CA SER A 267 12.65 0.98 3.82
C SER A 267 11.56 1.61 4.67
N ALA A 268 11.78 1.62 5.99
CA ALA A 268 10.88 2.22 6.97
C ALA A 268 10.74 3.74 6.76
N GLY A 269 11.84 4.45 6.64
CA GLY A 269 11.83 5.90 6.43
C GLY A 269 11.31 6.28 5.05
N GLY A 270 11.74 5.55 4.00
CA GLY A 270 11.31 5.81 2.63
C GLY A 270 9.81 5.69 2.44
N ILE A 271 9.22 4.59 2.93
CA ILE A 271 7.77 4.38 2.88
C ILE A 271 7.04 5.44 3.70
N LEU A 272 7.52 5.75 4.90
CA LEU A 272 6.88 6.75 5.77
C LEU A 272 6.75 8.10 5.07
N VAL A 273 7.86 8.67 4.61
CA VAL A 273 7.83 10.01 4.02
C VAL A 273 7.10 10.04 2.67
N HIS A 274 7.21 8.97 1.88
CA HIS A 274 6.54 8.88 0.58
C HIS A 274 5.01 8.78 0.75
N HIS A 275 4.52 7.88 1.60
CA HIS A 275 3.09 7.75 1.86
C HIS A 275 2.51 9.01 2.49
N LEU A 276 3.20 9.63 3.47
CA LEU A 276 2.74 10.88 4.07
C LEU A 276 2.63 11.99 3.03
N LYS A 277 3.59 12.10 2.08
CA LYS A 277 3.50 13.06 0.96
C LYS A 277 2.23 12.85 0.14
N GLU A 278 1.92 11.62 -0.23
CA GLU A 278 0.73 11.30 -1.02
C GLU A 278 -0.56 11.53 -0.25
N LEU A 279 -0.62 11.08 1.01
CA LEU A 279 -1.79 11.23 1.87
C LEU A 279 -2.07 12.69 2.22
N MET A 280 -1.07 13.41 2.74
CA MET A 280 -1.26 14.78 3.24
C MET A 280 -1.38 15.81 2.12
N LEU A 281 -0.64 15.64 1.01
CA LEU A 281 -0.59 16.64 -0.05
C LEU A 281 -1.56 16.30 -1.19
N HIS A 282 -1.53 15.10 -1.70
CA HIS A 282 -2.26 14.71 -2.90
C HIS A 282 -3.69 14.24 -2.62
N SER A 283 -3.92 13.59 -1.49
CA SER A 283 -5.25 13.20 -1.01
C SER A 283 -5.85 14.20 -0.04
N ASP A 284 -5.08 15.24 0.35
CA ASP A 284 -5.46 16.26 1.35
C ASP A 284 -6.04 15.66 2.63
N LEU A 285 -5.52 14.48 3.03
CA LEU A 285 -5.99 13.74 4.19
C LEU A 285 -5.67 14.49 5.48
N LYS A 286 -6.63 14.52 6.39
CA LYS A 286 -6.55 15.20 7.68
C LYS A 286 -7.03 14.30 8.80
N ARG A 287 -6.79 14.74 10.03
CA ARG A 287 -7.15 13.97 11.21
C ARG A 287 -8.66 13.74 11.36
N GLU A 288 -9.48 14.68 10.92
CA GLU A 288 -10.95 14.59 10.95
C GLU A 288 -11.54 13.70 9.85
N ASP A 289 -10.73 13.18 8.94
CA ASP A 289 -11.17 12.33 7.84
C ASP A 289 -11.41 10.89 8.28
N THR A 290 -12.36 10.26 7.58
CA THR A 290 -12.57 8.81 7.60
C THR A 290 -12.23 8.29 6.22
N ILE A 291 -11.18 7.48 6.14
CA ILE A 291 -10.68 6.91 4.88
C ILE A 291 -10.99 5.42 4.78
N PHE A 292 -11.47 5.04 3.62
CA PHE A 292 -11.67 3.65 3.21
C PHE A 292 -10.91 3.38 1.92
N TYR A 293 -10.30 2.23 1.81
CA TYR A 293 -9.83 1.68 0.55
C TYR A 293 -10.21 0.20 0.45
N PHE A 294 -10.93 -0.17 -0.62
CA PHE A 294 -11.21 -1.59 -0.87
C PHE A 294 -9.91 -2.28 -1.31
N THR A 295 -9.32 -3.03 -0.42
CA THR A 295 -8.03 -3.69 -0.62
C THR A 295 -7.91 -4.94 0.26
N THR A 296 -6.91 -5.76 0.00
CA THR A 296 -6.52 -6.91 0.83
C THR A 296 -5.10 -6.72 1.36
N CYS A 297 -4.71 -7.48 2.37
CA CYS A 297 -3.36 -7.42 2.95
C CYS A 297 -2.24 -7.80 1.97
N GLY A 298 -2.56 -8.41 0.83
CA GLY A 298 -1.61 -8.77 -0.22
C GLY A 298 -1.32 -7.66 -1.23
N TRP A 299 -2.03 -6.52 -1.18
CA TRP A 299 -1.89 -5.42 -2.13
C TRP A 299 -1.25 -4.20 -1.47
N MET A 300 -0.45 -3.45 -2.23
CA MET A 300 0.24 -2.26 -1.75
C MET A 300 -0.71 -1.18 -1.21
N MET A 301 -1.94 -1.10 -1.70
CA MET A 301 -2.92 -0.15 -1.19
C MET A 301 -3.29 -0.38 0.28
N TRP A 302 -3.11 -1.59 0.81
CA TRP A 302 -3.24 -1.86 2.23
C TRP A 302 -2.14 -1.16 3.05
N ASN A 303 -0.89 -1.23 2.59
CA ASN A 303 0.25 -0.55 3.22
C ASN A 303 0.05 0.98 3.19
N TRP A 304 -0.41 1.49 2.04
CA TRP A 304 -0.71 2.91 1.85
C TRP A 304 -1.84 3.37 2.77
N LEU A 305 -2.96 2.63 2.83
CA LEU A 305 -4.09 2.90 3.73
C LEU A 305 -3.64 2.92 5.20
N THR A 306 -2.86 1.93 5.62
CA THR A 306 -2.38 1.83 7.01
C THR A 306 -1.53 3.03 7.42
N SER A 307 -0.74 3.58 6.52
CA SER A 307 0.07 4.79 6.76
C SER A 307 -0.78 6.03 7.08
N SER A 308 -2.09 6.02 6.81
CA SER A 308 -3.02 7.10 7.20
C SER A 308 -3.14 7.27 8.71
N LEU A 309 -2.77 6.26 9.52
CA LEU A 309 -2.70 6.37 10.97
C LEU A 309 -1.70 7.46 11.42
N ALA A 310 -0.61 7.69 10.67
CA ALA A 310 0.35 8.74 10.99
C ALA A 310 -0.24 10.16 10.79
N VAL A 311 -1.29 10.30 9.98
CA VAL A 311 -2.06 11.55 9.83
C VAL A 311 -3.09 11.70 10.96
N GLY A 312 -3.48 10.61 11.59
CA GLY A 312 -4.49 10.54 12.65
C GLY A 312 -5.92 10.36 12.12
N ALA A 313 -6.09 9.96 10.86
CA ALA A 313 -7.40 9.70 10.27
C ALA A 313 -8.02 8.40 10.81
N THR A 314 -9.35 8.27 10.74
CA THR A 314 -10.05 7.01 10.99
C THR A 314 -9.99 6.13 9.75
N LEU A 315 -9.49 4.90 9.89
CA LEU A 315 -9.44 3.91 8.81
C LEU A 315 -10.65 2.97 8.89
N VAL A 316 -11.34 2.80 7.76
CA VAL A 316 -12.38 1.76 7.62
C VAL A 316 -11.76 0.56 6.91
N LEU A 317 -11.77 -0.58 7.57
CA LEU A 317 -11.31 -1.86 7.07
C LEU A 317 -12.52 -2.70 6.68
N PHE A 318 -12.44 -3.37 5.54
CA PHE A 318 -13.49 -4.27 5.08
C PHE A 318 -12.89 -5.60 4.63
N ASP A 319 -13.54 -6.69 5.06
CA ASP A 319 -13.24 -8.04 4.58
C ASP A 319 -14.50 -8.69 4.03
N GLY A 320 -14.45 -9.13 2.77
CA GLY A 320 -15.56 -9.77 2.10
C GLY A 320 -15.72 -9.37 0.63
N ASN A 321 -16.82 -9.82 0.03
CA ASN A 321 -17.16 -9.46 -1.34
C ASN A 321 -17.83 -8.08 -1.39
N PRO A 322 -17.36 -7.13 -2.22
CA PRO A 322 -17.85 -5.75 -2.26
C PRO A 322 -19.31 -5.63 -2.78
N PHE A 323 -19.84 -6.73 -3.35
CA PHE A 323 -21.21 -6.80 -3.88
C PHE A 323 -22.15 -7.65 -3.00
N HIS A 324 -21.72 -8.06 -1.81
CA HIS A 324 -22.55 -8.83 -0.89
C HIS A 324 -22.94 -7.97 0.32
N PRO A 325 -24.22 -8.00 0.77
CA PRO A 325 -25.37 -8.78 0.24
C PRO A 325 -26.02 -8.18 -1.02
N HIS A 326 -25.63 -6.98 -1.44
CA HIS A 326 -26.15 -6.31 -2.64
C HIS A 326 -25.07 -5.40 -3.27
N PRO A 327 -25.20 -5.01 -4.55
CA PRO A 327 -24.15 -4.28 -5.27
C PRO A 327 -23.74 -2.93 -4.64
N ALA A 328 -24.60 -2.33 -3.84
CA ALA A 328 -24.35 -1.03 -3.20
C ALA A 328 -23.82 -1.14 -1.75
N ALA A 329 -23.50 -2.33 -1.24
CA ALA A 329 -23.12 -2.57 0.15
C ALA A 329 -21.99 -1.65 0.66
N LEU A 330 -20.98 -1.37 -0.16
CA LEU A 330 -19.90 -0.45 0.23
C LEU A 330 -20.35 1.01 0.28
N TRP A 331 -21.37 1.41 -0.47
CA TRP A 331 -21.93 2.76 -0.40
C TRP A 331 -22.85 2.95 0.80
N GLU A 332 -23.58 1.90 1.19
CA GLU A 332 -24.29 1.87 2.48
C GLU A 332 -23.29 2.05 3.64
N MET A 333 -22.20 1.29 3.63
CA MET A 333 -21.11 1.45 4.61
C MET A 333 -20.51 2.88 4.56
N ALA A 334 -20.37 3.48 3.37
CA ALA A 334 -19.86 4.85 3.23
C ALA A 334 -20.75 5.88 3.92
N GLN A 335 -22.07 5.73 3.83
CA GLN A 335 -23.04 6.55 4.57
C GLN A 335 -22.91 6.31 6.09
N ASP A 336 -22.98 5.05 6.53
CA ASP A 336 -23.05 4.67 7.93
C ASP A 336 -21.80 5.09 8.71
N GLU A 337 -20.63 4.90 8.10
CA GLU A 337 -19.33 5.23 8.69
C GLU A 337 -18.86 6.66 8.32
N LYS A 338 -19.69 7.43 7.61
CA LYS A 338 -19.41 8.83 7.22
C LYS A 338 -18.07 8.99 6.51
N ILE A 339 -17.79 8.09 5.57
CA ILE A 339 -16.52 8.06 4.83
C ILE A 339 -16.34 9.37 4.07
N THR A 340 -15.16 9.98 4.21
CA THR A 340 -14.79 11.23 3.52
C THR A 340 -13.94 10.97 2.30
N VAL A 341 -13.12 9.90 2.33
CA VAL A 341 -12.26 9.47 1.22
C VAL A 341 -12.55 7.99 0.93
N PHE A 342 -13.05 7.70 -0.27
CA PHE A 342 -13.46 6.36 -0.68
C PHE A 342 -12.55 5.84 -1.80
N GLY A 343 -11.74 4.84 -1.50
CA GLY A 343 -10.83 4.19 -2.45
C GLY A 343 -11.38 2.88 -2.99
N THR A 344 -11.26 2.68 -4.29
CA THR A 344 -11.75 1.48 -4.98
C THR A 344 -10.96 1.20 -6.27
N SER A 345 -11.46 0.28 -7.11
CA SER A 345 -10.91 -0.02 -8.43
C SER A 345 -11.84 0.46 -9.56
N ALA A 346 -11.26 0.71 -10.74
CA ALA A 346 -12.02 0.99 -11.95
C ALA A 346 -13.01 -0.14 -12.29
N GLY A 347 -12.61 -1.40 -12.03
CA GLY A 347 -13.48 -2.56 -12.23
C GLY A 347 -14.70 -2.56 -11.32
N TYR A 348 -14.57 -2.12 -10.06
CA TYR A 348 -15.73 -1.95 -9.16
C TYR A 348 -16.70 -0.89 -9.68
N ILE A 349 -16.19 0.26 -10.15
CA ILE A 349 -17.01 1.35 -10.72
C ILE A 349 -17.76 0.84 -11.96
N ALA A 350 -17.09 0.13 -12.87
CA ALA A 350 -17.73 -0.45 -14.05
C ALA A 350 -18.82 -1.48 -13.69
N ALA A 351 -18.59 -2.30 -12.67
CA ALA A 351 -19.59 -3.27 -12.20
C ALA A 351 -20.84 -2.57 -11.59
N LEU A 352 -20.68 -1.43 -10.90
CA LEU A 352 -21.80 -0.62 -10.42
C LEU A 352 -22.63 -0.03 -11.57
N GLN A 353 -21.95 0.47 -12.62
CA GLN A 353 -22.61 0.95 -13.84
C GLN A 353 -23.47 -0.14 -14.48
N ASN A 354 -22.89 -1.34 -14.66
CA ASN A 354 -23.60 -2.49 -15.24
C ASN A 354 -24.79 -2.97 -14.38
N ALA A 355 -24.70 -2.78 -13.05
CA ALA A 355 -25.77 -3.08 -12.11
C ALA A 355 -26.77 -1.95 -11.93
N GLU A 356 -26.63 -0.84 -12.69
CA GLU A 356 -27.47 0.37 -12.64
C GLU A 356 -27.62 0.96 -11.22
N VAL A 357 -26.60 0.80 -10.37
CA VAL A 357 -26.58 1.32 -9.00
C VAL A 357 -26.37 2.84 -9.05
N LYS A 358 -27.14 3.59 -8.28
CA LYS A 358 -27.10 5.07 -8.20
C LYS A 358 -26.86 5.53 -6.76
N PRO A 359 -25.62 5.45 -6.27
CA PRO A 359 -25.32 5.66 -4.85
C PRO A 359 -25.78 7.01 -4.32
N GLY A 360 -25.54 8.10 -5.06
CA GLY A 360 -25.89 9.45 -4.64
C GLY A 360 -27.40 9.74 -4.57
N LYS A 361 -28.23 8.87 -5.17
CA LYS A 361 -29.69 8.95 -5.07
C LYS A 361 -30.26 8.14 -3.91
N THR A 362 -29.47 7.18 -3.39
CA THR A 362 -29.94 6.21 -2.40
C THR A 362 -29.37 6.49 -1.02
N TYR A 363 -28.13 6.96 -0.94
CA TYR A 363 -27.37 7.12 0.31
C TYR A 363 -26.98 8.58 0.58
N ASP A 364 -26.85 8.94 1.85
CA ASP A 364 -26.31 10.23 2.27
C ASP A 364 -24.77 10.24 2.15
N LEU A 365 -24.27 10.78 1.04
CA LEU A 365 -22.85 10.93 0.76
C LEU A 365 -22.34 12.37 0.95
N THR A 366 -23.04 13.18 1.77
CA THR A 366 -22.66 14.59 2.00
C THR A 366 -21.25 14.75 2.55
N ARG A 367 -20.77 13.79 3.36
CA ARG A 367 -19.43 13.78 3.93
C ARG A 367 -18.34 13.39 2.94
N LEU A 368 -18.69 12.68 1.87
CA LEU A 368 -17.73 12.22 0.85
C LEU A 368 -17.14 13.43 0.11
N ARG A 369 -15.81 13.54 0.11
CA ARG A 369 -15.08 14.63 -0.56
C ARG A 369 -14.11 14.15 -1.63
N ALA A 370 -13.76 12.86 -1.61
CA ALA A 370 -12.87 12.28 -2.62
C ALA A 370 -13.21 10.82 -2.92
N VAL A 371 -13.10 10.45 -4.18
CA VAL A 371 -13.08 9.06 -4.65
C VAL A 371 -11.73 8.80 -5.31
N LEU A 372 -11.06 7.72 -4.88
CA LEU A 372 -9.79 7.27 -5.44
C LEU A 372 -10.01 5.99 -6.23
N SER A 373 -9.47 5.89 -7.44
CA SER A 373 -9.60 4.71 -8.31
C SER A 373 -8.23 4.25 -8.78
N THR A 374 -7.94 2.94 -8.65
CA THR A 374 -6.70 2.33 -9.15
C THR A 374 -6.90 0.90 -9.65
N GLY A 375 -5.81 0.23 -9.98
CA GLY A 375 -5.78 -1.16 -10.45
C GLY A 375 -5.83 -1.25 -11.98
N SER A 376 -6.64 -0.45 -12.63
CA SER A 376 -6.68 -0.26 -14.08
C SER A 376 -7.11 1.17 -14.41
N PRO A 377 -6.88 1.66 -15.64
CA PRO A 377 -7.35 2.99 -16.04
C PRO A 377 -8.87 3.13 -15.88
N LEU A 378 -9.31 4.23 -15.28
CA LEU A 378 -10.73 4.54 -15.20
C LEU A 378 -11.22 5.05 -16.56
N SER A 379 -12.30 4.48 -17.09
CA SER A 379 -12.89 4.90 -18.36
C SER A 379 -13.54 6.29 -18.25
N ILE A 380 -13.68 6.99 -19.36
CA ILE A 380 -14.38 8.29 -19.43
C ILE A 380 -15.81 8.15 -18.89
N GLU A 381 -16.48 7.05 -19.20
CA GLU A 381 -17.82 6.71 -18.67
C GLU A 381 -17.80 6.53 -17.15
N GLY A 382 -16.72 5.95 -16.60
CA GLY A 382 -16.51 5.82 -15.16
C GLY A 382 -16.38 7.18 -14.47
N PHE A 383 -15.67 8.14 -15.07
CA PHE A 383 -15.61 9.51 -14.57
C PHE A 383 -17.01 10.16 -14.56
N LYS A 384 -17.77 10.06 -15.65
CA LYS A 384 -19.13 10.59 -15.73
C LYS A 384 -20.04 9.97 -14.67
N PHE A 385 -19.98 8.65 -14.53
CA PHE A 385 -20.79 7.93 -13.54
C PHE A 385 -20.55 8.44 -12.12
N ILE A 386 -19.30 8.66 -11.73
CA ILE A 386 -19.01 9.19 -10.38
C ILE A 386 -19.62 10.56 -10.19
N TYR A 387 -19.49 11.48 -11.15
CA TYR A 387 -20.05 12.83 -11.02
C TYR A 387 -21.58 12.91 -11.15
N GLU A 388 -22.18 12.03 -11.93
CA GLU A 388 -23.63 12.02 -12.17
C GLU A 388 -24.41 11.20 -11.14
N GLU A 389 -23.89 10.03 -10.73
CA GLU A 389 -24.63 9.05 -9.95
C GLU A 389 -24.09 8.86 -8.52
N VAL A 390 -22.90 9.39 -8.20
CA VAL A 390 -22.34 9.38 -6.84
C VAL A 390 -22.40 10.78 -6.23
N LYS A 391 -21.60 11.73 -6.70
CA LYS A 391 -21.61 13.10 -6.20
C LYS A 391 -20.88 14.05 -7.15
N ALA A 392 -21.52 15.18 -7.48
CA ALA A 392 -20.96 16.18 -8.39
C ALA A 392 -19.81 17.01 -7.78
N ASP A 393 -19.84 17.23 -6.45
CA ASP A 393 -18.87 18.04 -5.73
C ASP A 393 -17.92 17.14 -4.92
N LEU A 394 -16.93 16.55 -5.60
CA LEU A 394 -15.86 15.78 -5.01
C LEU A 394 -14.60 15.77 -5.90
N GLN A 395 -13.46 15.44 -5.32
CA GLN A 395 -12.25 15.11 -6.07
C GLN A 395 -12.32 13.65 -6.54
N LEU A 396 -12.32 13.42 -7.85
CA LEU A 396 -12.11 12.08 -8.41
C LEU A 396 -10.66 11.94 -8.84
N ALA A 397 -9.91 11.10 -8.14
CA ALA A 397 -8.52 10.83 -8.44
C ALA A 397 -8.35 9.41 -8.98
N SER A 398 -8.16 9.27 -10.29
CA SER A 398 -7.57 8.06 -10.82
C SER A 398 -6.07 8.09 -10.51
N ILE A 399 -5.53 7.00 -9.95
CA ILE A 399 -4.14 6.92 -9.52
C ILE A 399 -3.44 5.72 -10.14
N ALA A 400 -2.17 5.86 -10.47
CA ALA A 400 -1.35 4.79 -11.02
C ALA A 400 0.05 4.79 -10.41
N GLY A 401 0.52 3.60 -10.12
CA GLY A 401 1.83 3.33 -9.54
C GLY A 401 2.03 1.83 -9.44
N GLY A 402 2.71 1.37 -8.40
CA GLY A 402 2.95 -0.06 -8.27
C GLY A 402 3.49 -0.48 -6.93
N THR A 403 3.44 -1.79 -6.73
CA THR A 403 4.08 -2.45 -5.58
C THR A 403 5.58 -2.16 -5.53
N ASP A 404 6.18 -1.96 -6.70
CA ASP A 404 7.61 -1.73 -6.87
C ASP A 404 8.10 -0.49 -6.10
N LEU A 405 7.36 0.62 -6.16
CA LEU A 405 7.67 1.84 -5.40
C LEU A 405 6.80 1.99 -4.14
N ASN A 406 5.81 1.12 -3.97
CA ASN A 406 4.78 1.22 -2.93
C ASN A 406 4.18 2.63 -2.86
N GLY A 407 3.73 3.13 -4.00
CA GLY A 407 3.25 4.50 -4.18
C GLY A 407 2.83 4.76 -5.62
N CYS A 408 2.76 6.04 -6.00
CA CYS A 408 2.18 6.47 -7.26
C CYS A 408 3.19 7.23 -8.15
N PHE A 409 3.12 7.01 -9.47
CA PHE A 409 3.74 7.84 -10.52
C PHE A 409 2.74 8.82 -11.13
N ALA A 410 1.44 8.59 -10.94
CA ALA A 410 0.38 9.53 -11.27
C ALA A 410 -0.67 9.50 -10.17
N ILE A 411 -1.13 10.67 -9.74
CA ILE A 411 -1.95 10.79 -8.53
C ILE A 411 -2.94 11.96 -8.63
N GLY A 412 -3.84 12.05 -7.66
CA GLY A 412 -4.77 13.15 -7.50
C GLY A 412 -4.13 14.45 -7.00
N ASN A 413 -4.85 15.55 -7.20
CA ASN A 413 -4.43 16.86 -6.71
C ASN A 413 -5.64 17.72 -6.36
N PRO A 414 -5.79 18.17 -5.09
CA PRO A 414 -6.94 18.97 -4.67
C PRO A 414 -6.95 20.41 -5.26
N MET A 415 -5.88 20.85 -5.93
CA MET A 415 -5.78 22.18 -6.53
C MET A 415 -6.06 22.20 -8.03
N LEU A 416 -6.10 21.04 -8.68
CA LEU A 416 -6.25 20.94 -10.12
C LEU A 416 -7.65 20.45 -10.51
N PRO A 417 -8.15 20.86 -11.70
CA PRO A 417 -9.36 20.30 -12.25
C PRO A 417 -9.19 18.81 -12.59
N VAL A 418 -10.29 18.08 -12.64
CA VAL A 418 -10.33 16.69 -13.09
C VAL A 418 -10.75 16.65 -14.57
N TYR A 419 -9.93 16.05 -15.40
CA TYR A 419 -10.25 15.77 -16.80
C TYR A 419 -10.58 14.29 -16.98
N ALA A 420 -11.72 13.98 -17.58
CA ALA A 420 -12.13 12.60 -17.79
C ALA A 420 -11.13 11.84 -18.68
N GLY A 421 -10.66 10.70 -18.20
CA GLY A 421 -9.64 9.89 -18.86
C GLY A 421 -8.20 10.25 -18.52
N GLU A 422 -7.96 11.33 -17.76
CA GLU A 422 -6.62 11.69 -17.28
C GLU A 422 -6.46 11.45 -15.77
N LEU A 423 -5.28 11.04 -15.37
CA LEU A 423 -4.80 11.12 -13.99
C LEU A 423 -4.27 12.54 -13.78
N GLN A 424 -4.71 13.20 -12.69
CA GLN A 424 -4.61 14.66 -12.56
C GLN A 424 -3.19 15.23 -12.68
N CYS A 425 -2.18 14.56 -12.10
CA CYS A 425 -0.82 15.08 -12.11
C CYS A 425 0.24 14.02 -11.82
N ARG A 426 1.49 14.39 -12.12
CA ARG A 426 2.70 13.75 -11.61
C ARG A 426 2.90 14.16 -10.14
N PRO A 427 3.25 13.24 -9.22
CA PRO A 427 3.43 13.58 -7.80
C PRO A 427 4.61 14.54 -7.59
N LEU A 428 4.52 15.38 -6.55
CA LEU A 428 5.66 16.23 -6.14
C LEU A 428 6.91 15.37 -5.86
N ALA A 429 8.07 15.91 -6.24
CA ALA A 429 9.39 15.27 -6.14
C ALA A 429 9.53 13.92 -6.86
N MET A 430 8.69 13.69 -7.87
CA MET A 430 8.77 12.54 -8.78
C MET A 430 8.93 13.07 -10.21
N ASP A 431 10.14 12.96 -10.77
CA ASP A 431 10.42 13.41 -12.15
C ASP A 431 9.94 12.37 -13.17
N VAL A 432 8.60 12.26 -13.26
CA VAL A 432 7.92 11.30 -14.12
C VAL A 432 7.82 11.88 -15.54
N ARG A 433 8.20 11.08 -16.55
CA ARG A 433 8.16 11.45 -17.96
C ARG A 433 7.66 10.30 -18.83
N ALA A 434 7.35 10.60 -20.08
CA ALA A 434 7.17 9.62 -21.16
C ALA A 434 8.39 9.67 -22.07
N PHE A 435 9.04 8.54 -22.34
CA PHE A 435 10.22 8.46 -23.20
C PHE A 435 9.95 7.65 -24.46
N ASP A 436 10.58 8.07 -25.60
CA ASP A 436 10.71 7.23 -26.78
C ASP A 436 11.81 6.16 -26.56
N GLU A 437 12.01 5.30 -27.55
CA GLU A 437 13.03 4.23 -27.52
C GLU A 437 14.48 4.78 -27.41
N LEU A 438 14.70 6.04 -27.77
CA LEU A 438 16.01 6.71 -27.72
C LEU A 438 16.22 7.49 -26.41
N GLY A 439 15.21 7.53 -25.52
CA GLY A 439 15.27 8.26 -24.25
C GLY A 439 14.93 9.75 -24.39
N ASN A 440 14.31 10.18 -25.50
CA ASN A 440 13.82 11.55 -25.63
C ASN A 440 12.45 11.69 -24.95
N GLU A 441 12.24 12.81 -24.25
CA GLU A 441 10.95 13.12 -23.62
C GLU A 441 9.87 13.41 -24.66
N LEU A 442 8.69 12.83 -24.44
CA LEU A 442 7.50 12.98 -25.27
C LEU A 442 6.39 13.69 -24.48
N ILE A 443 5.72 14.65 -25.14
CA ILE A 443 4.51 15.33 -24.65
C ILE A 443 3.39 15.11 -25.66
N ASP A 444 2.17 14.84 -25.19
CA ASP A 444 0.98 14.49 -26.00
C ASP A 444 1.20 13.32 -26.97
N GLN A 445 2.19 12.49 -26.70
CA GLN A 445 2.51 11.30 -27.47
C GLN A 445 2.72 10.11 -26.54
N GLN A 446 2.44 8.92 -27.07
CA GLN A 446 2.69 7.67 -26.34
C GLN A 446 4.18 7.45 -26.15
N GLY A 447 4.59 7.17 -24.90
CA GLY A 447 5.93 6.77 -24.55
C GLY A 447 5.96 5.80 -23.36
N GLU A 448 7.14 5.32 -23.04
CA GLU A 448 7.41 4.49 -21.85
C GLU A 448 7.38 5.37 -20.60
N LEU A 449 6.65 4.95 -19.57
CA LEU A 449 6.65 5.64 -18.28
C LEU A 449 7.99 5.45 -17.58
N VAL A 450 8.65 6.57 -17.32
CA VAL A 450 9.94 6.61 -16.64
C VAL A 450 9.93 7.59 -15.46
N CYS A 451 10.83 7.36 -14.48
CA CYS A 451 11.16 8.33 -13.45
C CYS A 451 12.65 8.65 -13.50
N CYS A 452 12.98 9.93 -13.71
CA CYS A 452 14.35 10.38 -14.03
C CYS A 452 15.15 10.82 -12.80
N LYS A 453 14.55 10.83 -11.61
CA LYS A 453 15.20 11.19 -10.35
C LYS A 453 14.95 10.13 -9.28
N PRO A 454 15.90 9.89 -8.36
CA PRO A 454 15.71 8.98 -7.25
C PRO A 454 14.64 9.50 -6.29
N PHE A 455 13.97 8.57 -5.63
CA PHE A 455 12.93 8.85 -4.64
C PHE A 455 13.05 7.92 -3.44
N PRO A 456 12.63 8.35 -2.22
CA PRO A 456 12.91 7.61 -0.98
C PRO A 456 12.30 6.21 -0.89
N SER A 457 11.17 5.95 -1.58
CA SER A 457 10.47 4.67 -1.52
C SER A 457 10.93 3.65 -2.58
N MET A 458 12.03 3.91 -3.29
CA MET A 458 12.66 2.87 -4.12
C MET A 458 12.97 1.65 -3.25
N PRO A 459 12.77 0.40 -3.74
CA PRO A 459 13.24 -0.77 -3.01
C PRO A 459 14.72 -0.64 -2.66
N ILE A 460 15.09 -1.01 -1.45
CA ILE A 460 16.50 -0.99 -1.03
C ILE A 460 17.31 -2.09 -1.73
N TYR A 461 16.69 -3.23 -1.92
CA TYR A 461 17.21 -4.37 -2.69
C TYR A 461 16.09 -5.37 -2.98
N PHE A 462 16.34 -6.35 -3.84
CA PHE A 462 15.52 -7.53 -3.95
C PHE A 462 16.06 -8.63 -3.03
N TRP A 463 15.16 -9.36 -2.40
CA TRP A 463 15.54 -10.51 -1.59
C TRP A 463 16.25 -11.55 -2.46
N ASP A 464 17.35 -12.12 -1.94
CA ASP A 464 18.17 -13.09 -2.66
C ASP A 464 18.75 -12.57 -4.00
N ASP A 465 19.19 -11.29 -3.99
CA ASP A 465 19.82 -10.58 -5.10
C ASP A 465 21.08 -9.84 -4.62
N ALA A 466 22.08 -10.63 -4.18
CA ALA A 466 23.25 -10.09 -3.50
C ALA A 466 24.14 -9.18 -4.37
N ASP A 467 24.13 -9.36 -5.68
CA ASP A 467 24.86 -8.52 -6.63
C ASP A 467 24.00 -7.39 -7.24
N GLY A 468 22.72 -7.33 -6.91
CA GLY A 468 21.78 -6.34 -7.41
C GLY A 468 21.40 -6.49 -8.89
N SER A 469 21.79 -7.61 -9.52
CA SER A 469 21.57 -7.81 -10.96
C SER A 469 20.08 -7.90 -11.32
N LYS A 470 19.26 -8.60 -10.52
CA LYS A 470 17.81 -8.70 -10.73
C LYS A 470 17.13 -7.35 -10.57
N TYR A 471 17.54 -6.57 -9.56
CA TYR A 471 17.03 -5.23 -9.32
C TYR A 471 17.35 -4.29 -10.48
N HIS A 472 18.62 -4.29 -10.92
CA HIS A 472 19.07 -3.49 -12.06
C HIS A 472 18.29 -3.86 -13.33
N SER A 473 18.21 -5.15 -13.64
CA SER A 473 17.50 -5.63 -14.84
C SER A 473 16.01 -5.31 -14.83
N ALA A 474 15.39 -5.24 -13.65
CA ALA A 474 13.97 -4.94 -13.55
C ALA A 474 13.63 -3.49 -13.98
N TYR A 475 14.55 -2.52 -13.80
CA TYR A 475 14.20 -1.10 -13.94
C TYR A 475 15.20 -0.27 -14.77
N PHE A 476 16.45 -0.70 -14.97
CA PHE A 476 17.55 0.14 -15.48
C PHE A 476 18.25 -0.37 -16.72
N ASP A 477 17.86 -1.53 -17.26
CA ASP A 477 18.51 -2.13 -18.44
C ASP A 477 18.24 -1.35 -19.74
N VAL A 478 17.11 -0.64 -19.83
CA VAL A 478 16.71 0.06 -21.06
C VAL A 478 17.25 1.49 -21.11
N TYR A 479 17.09 2.22 -20.02
CA TYR A 479 17.57 3.62 -19.95
C TYR A 479 18.55 3.74 -18.78
N PRO A 480 19.84 4.01 -19.04
CA PRO A 480 20.84 4.11 -17.98
C PRO A 480 20.48 5.18 -16.93
N ASN A 481 20.47 4.79 -15.65
CA ASN A 481 20.15 5.67 -14.52
C ASN A 481 18.74 6.28 -14.55
N VAL A 482 17.80 5.66 -15.26
CA VAL A 482 16.41 6.08 -15.33
C VAL A 482 15.53 4.88 -15.02
N TRP A 483 14.62 5.04 -14.06
CA TRP A 483 13.64 4.00 -13.71
C TRP A 483 12.62 3.83 -14.83
N ARG A 484 12.58 2.66 -15.44
CA ARG A 484 11.53 2.22 -16.37
C ARG A 484 10.47 1.43 -15.61
N HIS A 485 9.19 1.83 -15.72
CA HIS A 485 8.14 1.15 -14.95
C HIS A 485 7.44 0.01 -15.69
N GLY A 486 7.49 0.01 -17.01
CA GLY A 486 6.85 -1.01 -17.84
C GLY A 486 5.37 -0.71 -18.13
N ASP A 487 5.03 0.57 -18.23
CA ASP A 487 3.73 1.07 -18.69
C ASP A 487 3.89 2.05 -19.85
N PHE A 488 2.98 1.99 -20.83
CA PHE A 488 2.83 3.04 -21.80
C PHE A 488 1.92 4.14 -21.30
N VAL A 489 2.36 5.38 -21.46
CA VAL A 489 1.64 6.58 -21.05
C VAL A 489 1.71 7.68 -22.08
N THR A 490 0.79 8.64 -21.98
CA THR A 490 0.92 9.96 -22.57
C THR A 490 0.97 10.98 -21.43
N VAL A 491 2.02 11.78 -21.36
CA VAL A 491 2.09 12.98 -20.51
C VAL A 491 1.50 14.12 -21.31
N THR A 492 0.43 14.75 -20.81
CA THR A 492 -0.25 15.84 -21.50
C THR A 492 0.46 17.18 -21.29
N GLU A 493 0.23 18.16 -22.17
CA GLU A 493 0.74 19.54 -21.98
C GLU A 493 0.30 20.15 -20.65
N ARG A 494 -0.82 19.70 -20.07
CA ARG A 494 -1.31 20.12 -18.75
C ARG A 494 -0.61 19.43 -17.57
N GLY A 495 0.33 18.52 -17.84
CA GLY A 495 1.03 17.74 -16.81
C GLY A 495 0.25 16.55 -16.27
N GLY A 496 -0.95 16.27 -16.78
CA GLY A 496 -1.71 15.05 -16.49
C GLY A 496 -1.14 13.83 -17.22
N ILE A 497 -1.61 12.64 -16.85
CA ILE A 497 -1.15 11.38 -17.43
C ILE A 497 -2.34 10.57 -17.95
N VAL A 498 -2.24 10.07 -19.18
CA VAL A 498 -3.15 9.06 -19.73
C VAL A 498 -2.44 7.72 -19.71
N MET A 499 -3.00 6.75 -19.00
CA MET A 499 -2.46 5.38 -18.95
C MET A 499 -2.95 4.59 -20.16
N LEU A 500 -2.05 3.95 -20.90
CA LEU A 500 -2.36 3.22 -22.13
C LEU A 500 -2.24 1.69 -21.95
N GLY A 501 -1.70 1.24 -20.82
CA GLY A 501 -1.54 -0.18 -20.50
C GLY A 501 -0.08 -0.57 -20.27
N ARG A 502 0.17 -1.90 -20.16
CA ARG A 502 1.52 -2.42 -19.93
C ARG A 502 2.36 -2.35 -21.23
N SER A 503 3.63 -2.02 -21.05
CA SER A 503 4.65 -2.06 -22.13
C SER A 503 5.52 -3.33 -22.04
N ASP A 504 5.43 -4.08 -20.92
CA ASP A 504 6.09 -5.36 -20.73
C ASP A 504 5.12 -6.54 -20.95
N ALA A 505 5.63 -7.77 -20.91
CA ALA A 505 4.84 -8.98 -21.08
C ALA A 505 4.01 -9.38 -19.84
N THR A 506 3.70 -8.45 -18.95
CA THR A 506 2.90 -8.69 -17.75
C THR A 506 1.43 -8.40 -18.05
N LEU A 507 0.56 -9.37 -17.81
CA LEU A 507 -0.89 -9.20 -17.89
C LEU A 507 -1.41 -8.42 -16.69
N ASN A 508 -2.51 -7.68 -16.86
CA ASN A 508 -3.13 -6.90 -15.77
C ASN A 508 -4.67 -7.05 -15.76
N PRO A 509 -5.21 -8.28 -15.71
CA PRO A 509 -6.66 -8.48 -15.68
C PRO A 509 -7.25 -7.96 -14.37
N GLY A 510 -8.20 -7.00 -14.48
CA GLY A 510 -8.89 -6.42 -13.33
C GLY A 510 -7.97 -5.72 -12.31
N GLY A 511 -6.79 -5.29 -12.74
CA GLY A 511 -5.81 -4.62 -11.88
C GLY A 511 -4.86 -5.53 -11.11
N VAL A 512 -4.91 -6.82 -11.33
CA VAL A 512 -3.98 -7.81 -10.76
C VAL A 512 -2.88 -8.10 -11.76
N ARG A 513 -1.63 -7.81 -11.40
CA ARG A 513 -0.47 -8.19 -12.23
C ARG A 513 -0.25 -9.71 -12.19
N ILE A 514 -0.26 -10.32 -13.35
CA ILE A 514 0.04 -11.74 -13.53
C ILE A 514 1.18 -11.85 -14.54
N GLY A 515 2.34 -12.32 -14.11
CA GLY A 515 3.43 -12.66 -15.03
C GLY A 515 3.02 -13.83 -15.91
N THR A 516 3.33 -13.77 -17.21
CA THR A 516 3.06 -14.86 -18.14
C THR A 516 3.65 -16.18 -17.64
N ALA A 517 4.81 -16.15 -16.99
CA ALA A 517 5.43 -17.31 -16.37
C ALA A 517 4.58 -17.99 -15.28
N GLU A 518 3.72 -17.24 -14.56
CA GLU A 518 2.82 -17.84 -13.56
C GLU A 518 1.74 -18.68 -14.25
N ILE A 519 1.26 -18.25 -15.41
CA ILE A 519 0.29 -18.97 -16.21
C ILE A 519 0.94 -20.20 -16.84
N TYR A 520 2.11 -20.03 -17.49
CA TYR A 520 2.84 -21.15 -18.09
C TYR A 520 3.11 -22.27 -17.08
N ARG A 521 3.59 -21.93 -15.88
CA ARG A 521 3.85 -22.92 -14.80
C ARG A 521 2.61 -23.69 -14.34
N GLN A 522 1.40 -23.15 -14.51
CA GLN A 522 0.18 -23.90 -14.22
C GLN A 522 -0.19 -24.79 -15.40
N LEU A 523 -0.06 -24.29 -16.62
CA LEU A 523 -0.41 -25.04 -17.84
C LEU A 523 0.56 -26.22 -18.06
N GLU A 524 1.85 -26.04 -17.80
CA GLU A 524 2.88 -27.10 -17.88
C GLU A 524 2.65 -28.28 -16.91
N GLN A 525 1.81 -28.13 -15.89
CA GLN A 525 1.44 -29.21 -14.97
C GLN A 525 0.23 -30.01 -15.44
N MET A 526 -0.42 -29.59 -16.51
CA MET A 526 -1.60 -30.24 -17.07
C MET A 526 -1.18 -31.13 -18.22
N GLU A 527 -1.25 -32.47 -18.02
CA GLU A 527 -0.83 -33.47 -19.01
C GLU A 527 -1.61 -33.38 -20.33
N GLU A 528 -2.76 -32.70 -20.30
CA GLU A 528 -3.62 -32.51 -21.48
C GLU A 528 -3.19 -31.33 -22.38
N ILE A 529 -2.18 -30.54 -21.95
CA ILE A 529 -1.71 -29.35 -22.67
C ILE A 529 -0.28 -29.60 -23.18
N ASP A 530 -0.14 -29.78 -24.50
CA ASP A 530 1.16 -29.98 -25.12
C ASP A 530 1.96 -28.68 -25.29
N ASP A 531 1.30 -27.55 -25.54
CA ASP A 531 1.91 -26.22 -25.71
C ASP A 531 0.92 -25.10 -25.41
N SER A 532 1.42 -23.92 -25.00
CA SER A 532 0.58 -22.78 -24.68
C SER A 532 1.29 -21.46 -25.01
N VAL A 533 0.51 -20.45 -25.40
CA VAL A 533 0.98 -19.07 -25.62
C VAL A 533 0.11 -18.11 -24.80
N VAL A 534 0.75 -17.30 -23.94
CA VAL A 534 0.11 -16.30 -23.07
C VAL A 534 0.56 -14.90 -23.45
#